data_96b8346be41f0405eded554708f7776b
#
_entry.id   96b8346be41f0405eded554708f7776b
#
_cell.length_a   1.000
_cell.length_b   1.000
_cell.length_c   1.000
_cell.angle_alpha   90.00
_cell.angle_beta   90.00
_cell.angle_gamma   90.00
#
_symmetry.space_group_name_H-M   'P 1'
#
loop_
_entity.id
_entity.type
_entity.pdbx_description
1 polymer ?
#
loop_
_entity_poly.entity_id
_entity_poly.type
_entity_poly.pdbx_seq_one_letter_code
_entity_poly.pdbx_strand_id
1 'polypeptide(L)'
;MPEGGERMGIFSRAFDGVVEAVAPQAALKRTEARRRMEILNSGYGNYGASLHKKSLAGWLSHGGSAREDIQDNLDILRERSRDLYMGVPLATGAVKTMRTNVVGRGLRLKPTLDREVLGLEPEKAHTLERQIEREWGLWADSPDCDMARIDNFYELQQLAFLSWLTSGDCLALLPTKARKNQPYDLRVQLVEADRLSSPGGYDTLNNKIIGGVETDEDGEVIAYHFSKH
;
A
#
# COMPACT_ATOMS: atom_id res chain seq x y z
N MET A 1 -24.44 4.48 24.38
CA MET A 1 -24.31 4.62 25.83
C MET A 1 -22.94 5.20 26.11
N PRO A 2 -22.77 6.45 26.48
CA PRO A 2 -21.51 7.02 26.89
C PRO A 2 -21.48 7.11 28.42
N GLU A 3 -20.87 6.14 29.07
CA GLU A 3 -20.50 6.25 30.48
C GLU A 3 -18.97 6.33 30.58
N GLY A 4 -18.47 7.52 30.54
CA GLY A 4 -17.07 7.88 30.80
C GLY A 4 -16.97 9.20 31.53
N GLY A 5 -17.89 9.46 32.44
CA GLY A 5 -17.75 10.57 33.39
C GLY A 5 -16.57 10.29 34.32
N GLU A 6 -15.43 10.94 34.12
CA GLU A 6 -14.31 10.96 35.06
C GLU A 6 -14.85 11.25 36.45
N ARG A 7 -14.66 10.31 37.36
CA ARG A 7 -14.90 10.55 38.80
C ARG A 7 -13.94 11.63 39.25
N MET A 8 -14.41 12.88 39.24
CA MET A 8 -13.72 13.95 39.95
C MET A 8 -13.53 13.50 41.41
N GLY A 9 -12.29 13.46 41.87
CA GLY A 9 -11.98 13.00 43.22
C GLY A 9 -12.77 13.80 44.24
N ILE A 10 -13.20 13.17 45.31
CA ILE A 10 -13.99 13.76 46.41
C ILE A 10 -13.37 15.06 46.89
N PHE A 11 -12.05 15.16 46.91
CA PHE A 11 -11.30 16.36 47.28
C PHE A 11 -11.49 17.53 46.30
N SER A 12 -11.62 17.29 45.00
CA SER A 12 -11.84 18.39 44.03
C SER A 12 -13.24 18.98 44.15
N ARG A 13 -14.26 18.14 44.43
CA ARG A 13 -15.64 18.62 44.66
C ARG A 13 -15.78 19.43 45.94
N ALA A 14 -15.13 18.97 47.02
CA ALA A 14 -15.12 19.72 48.28
C ALA A 14 -14.42 21.06 48.14
N PHE A 15 -13.30 21.10 47.42
CA PHE A 15 -12.55 22.33 47.17
C PHE A 15 -13.31 23.31 46.28
N ASP A 16 -14.00 22.82 45.25
CA ASP A 16 -14.84 23.61 44.36
C ASP A 16 -16.03 24.24 45.12
N GLY A 17 -16.66 23.50 46.02
CA GLY A 17 -17.73 24.04 46.90
C GLY A 17 -17.25 25.16 47.83
N VAL A 18 -16.06 25.06 48.37
CA VAL A 18 -15.46 26.13 49.20
C VAL A 18 -15.13 27.38 48.36
N VAL A 19 -14.57 27.20 47.16
CA VAL A 19 -14.28 28.31 46.26
C VAL A 19 -15.55 28.98 45.74
N GLU A 20 -16.64 28.26 45.53
CA GLU A 20 -17.94 28.79 45.14
C GLU A 20 -18.55 29.65 46.23
N ALA A 21 -18.41 29.27 47.50
CA ALA A 21 -18.92 30.00 48.66
C ALA A 21 -18.10 31.28 48.97
N VAL A 22 -16.77 31.23 48.79
CA VAL A 22 -15.87 32.32 49.19
C VAL A 22 -15.56 33.29 48.05
N ALA A 23 -15.51 32.79 46.80
CA ALA A 23 -15.14 33.61 45.64
C ALA A 23 -15.92 33.16 44.39
N PRO A 24 -17.20 33.53 44.25
CA PRO A 24 -18.08 33.03 43.16
C PRO A 24 -17.58 33.37 41.75
N GLN A 25 -16.91 34.51 41.58
CA GLN A 25 -16.33 34.90 40.30
C GLN A 25 -15.14 34.00 39.91
N ALA A 26 -14.36 33.55 40.86
CA ALA A 26 -13.27 32.61 40.61
C ALA A 26 -13.79 31.20 40.29
N ALA A 27 -14.88 30.79 40.93
CA ALA A 27 -15.58 29.55 40.63
C ALA A 27 -16.14 29.53 39.18
N LEU A 28 -16.78 30.64 38.75
CA LEU A 28 -17.27 30.80 37.39
C LEU A 28 -16.14 30.72 36.35
N LYS A 29 -15.04 31.42 36.54
CA LYS A 29 -13.88 31.33 35.63
C LYS A 29 -13.29 29.90 35.53
N ARG A 30 -13.28 29.18 36.64
CA ARG A 30 -12.81 27.79 36.67
C ARG A 30 -13.76 26.85 35.95
N THR A 31 -15.07 26.99 36.12
CA THR A 31 -16.07 26.16 35.40
C THR A 31 -16.08 26.50 33.92
N GLU A 32 -15.94 27.74 33.52
CA GLU A 32 -15.78 28.13 32.12
C GLU A 32 -14.50 27.55 31.50
N ALA A 33 -13.37 27.64 32.21
CA ALA A 33 -12.11 27.06 31.75
C ALA A 33 -12.20 25.53 31.58
N ARG A 34 -12.86 24.85 32.53
CA ARG A 34 -13.12 23.40 32.41
C ARG A 34 -14.02 23.07 31.21
N ARG A 35 -15.12 23.80 31.02
CA ARG A 35 -16.01 23.60 29.86
C ARG A 35 -15.31 23.88 28.52
N ARG A 36 -14.47 24.94 28.48
CA ARG A 36 -13.63 25.22 27.30
C ARG A 36 -12.65 24.06 27.01
N MET A 37 -12.03 23.55 28.06
CA MET A 37 -11.13 22.39 27.95
C MET A 37 -11.89 21.11 27.53
N GLU A 38 -13.09 20.90 28.04
CA GLU A 38 -13.98 19.79 27.63
C GLU A 38 -14.38 19.91 26.16
N ILE A 39 -14.77 21.10 25.70
CA ILE A 39 -15.12 21.37 24.30
C ILE A 39 -13.90 21.22 23.39
N LEU A 40 -12.74 21.76 23.78
CA LEU A 40 -11.48 21.58 23.05
C LEU A 40 -11.05 20.12 23.02
N ASN A 41 -11.43 19.36 24.03
CA ASN A 41 -11.11 17.93 24.14
C ASN A 41 -12.19 17.01 23.57
N SER A 42 -13.32 17.51 23.10
CA SER A 42 -14.45 16.69 22.57
C SER A 42 -14.35 16.38 21.08
N GLY A 43 -13.31 16.79 20.39
CA GLY A 43 -13.12 16.52 18.95
C GLY A 43 -12.38 15.23 18.64
N TYR A 44 -12.47 14.77 17.40
CA TYR A 44 -11.77 13.61 16.86
C TYR A 44 -10.23 13.66 17.06
N GLY A 45 -9.66 14.87 17.20
CA GLY A 45 -8.24 15.10 17.40
C GLY A 45 -7.67 14.63 18.75
N ASN A 46 -8.52 14.24 19.71
CA ASN A 46 -8.05 14.00 21.07
C ASN A 46 -7.72 12.56 21.43
N TYR A 47 -8.20 11.59 20.68
CA TYR A 47 -8.03 10.19 21.08
C TYR A 47 -6.62 9.67 20.85
N GLY A 48 -6.05 9.90 19.68
CA GLY A 48 -4.71 9.46 19.30
C GLY A 48 -3.66 10.60 19.30
N ALA A 49 -4.10 11.85 19.23
CA ALA A 49 -3.23 13.03 19.08
C ALA A 49 -2.90 13.76 20.39
N SER A 50 -3.30 13.23 21.55
CA SER A 50 -3.04 13.88 22.84
C SER A 50 -1.60 13.63 23.29
N LEU A 51 -0.84 14.69 23.47
CA LEU A 51 0.50 14.65 24.07
C LEU A 51 0.47 14.54 25.61
N HIS A 52 -0.70 14.66 26.23
CA HIS A 52 -0.85 14.76 27.70
C HIS A 52 -1.45 13.50 28.35
N LYS A 53 -1.99 12.56 27.56
CA LYS A 53 -2.51 11.30 28.11
C LYS A 53 -1.39 10.40 28.56
N LYS A 54 -1.46 9.91 29.80
CA LYS A 54 -0.47 8.99 30.40
C LYS A 54 -0.23 7.73 29.53
N SER A 55 -1.28 7.22 28.88
CA SER A 55 -1.18 6.06 28.00
C SER A 55 -0.43 6.35 26.69
N LEU A 56 -0.26 7.62 26.32
CA LEU A 56 0.42 8.03 25.09
C LEU A 56 1.73 8.81 25.38
N ALA A 57 2.09 9.01 26.64
CA ALA A 57 3.25 9.80 27.05
C ALA A 57 4.60 9.26 26.52
N GLY A 58 4.68 7.99 26.22
CA GLY A 58 5.87 7.37 25.59
C GLY A 58 5.80 7.22 24.08
N TRP A 59 4.70 7.65 23.47
CA TRP A 59 4.52 7.57 22.02
C TRP A 59 4.99 8.83 21.35
N LEU A 60 6.26 8.85 20.99
CA LEU A 60 6.86 9.91 20.20
C LEU A 60 6.64 9.60 18.71
N SER A 61 5.65 10.25 18.09
CA SER A 61 5.43 10.14 16.65
C SER A 61 6.32 11.18 15.94
N HIS A 62 7.07 10.72 14.95
CA HIS A 62 7.78 11.59 14.01
C HIS A 62 6.97 11.58 12.71
N GLY A 63 6.63 12.77 12.22
CA GLY A 63 6.09 12.93 10.87
C GLY A 63 7.24 13.28 9.96
N GLY A 64 7.62 12.37 9.08
CA GLY A 64 8.63 12.58 8.06
C GLY A 64 8.03 12.64 6.66
N SER A 65 8.86 12.94 5.68
CA SER A 65 8.53 12.75 4.27
C SER A 65 8.44 11.25 3.95
N ALA A 66 7.77 10.89 2.87
CA ALA A 66 7.74 9.49 2.39
C ALA A 66 9.15 8.91 2.20
N ARG A 67 10.12 9.76 1.89
CA ARG A 67 11.52 9.36 1.80
C ARG A 67 12.09 8.94 3.16
N GLU A 68 11.93 9.76 4.18
CA GLU A 68 12.46 9.50 5.52
C GLU A 68 11.75 8.33 6.20
N ASP A 69 10.43 8.24 6.06
CA ASP A 69 9.64 7.23 6.76
C ASP A 69 9.69 5.86 6.08
N ILE A 70 9.80 5.83 4.74
CA ILE A 70 9.70 4.59 3.95
C ILE A 70 11.05 4.27 3.30
N GLN A 71 11.57 5.17 2.45
CA GLN A 71 12.71 4.86 1.57
C GLN A 71 13.97 4.47 2.34
N ASP A 72 14.31 5.22 3.38
CA ASP A 72 15.50 4.97 4.20
C ASP A 72 15.42 3.65 4.99
N ASN A 73 14.22 3.12 5.20
CA ASN A 73 13.96 1.89 5.93
C ASN A 73 13.57 0.71 5.03
N LEU A 74 13.40 0.92 3.73
CA LEU A 74 12.76 -0.02 2.83
C LEU A 74 13.48 -1.36 2.73
N ASP A 75 14.81 -1.34 2.62
CA ASP A 75 15.62 -2.55 2.50
C ASP A 75 15.47 -3.45 3.74
N ILE A 76 15.57 -2.85 4.94
CA ILE A 76 15.41 -3.57 6.19
C ILE A 76 13.98 -4.11 6.34
N LEU A 77 12.98 -3.34 5.94
CA LEU A 77 11.57 -3.75 6.01
C LEU A 77 11.30 -4.93 5.06
N ARG A 78 11.85 -4.92 3.86
CA ARG A 78 11.76 -6.01 2.88
C ARG A 78 12.42 -7.28 3.40
N GLU A 79 13.64 -7.19 3.92
CA GLU A 79 14.36 -8.32 4.49
C GLU A 79 13.57 -8.96 5.65
N ARG A 80 13.10 -8.16 6.59
CA ARG A 80 12.29 -8.63 7.73
C ARG A 80 10.96 -9.24 7.31
N SER A 81 10.28 -8.65 6.33
CA SER A 81 9.03 -9.17 5.79
C SER A 81 9.22 -10.55 5.16
N ARG A 82 10.30 -10.74 4.39
CA ARG A 82 10.65 -12.03 3.77
C ARG A 82 11.06 -13.07 4.82
N ASP A 83 11.84 -12.67 5.82
CA ASP A 83 12.20 -13.55 6.93
C ASP A 83 10.97 -14.05 7.69
N LEU A 84 10.03 -13.16 7.98
CA LEU A 84 8.74 -13.53 8.58
C LEU A 84 7.94 -14.50 7.68
N TYR A 85 7.89 -14.24 6.38
CA TYR A 85 7.18 -15.11 5.44
C TYR A 85 7.82 -16.52 5.38
N MET A 86 9.14 -16.62 5.41
CA MET A 86 9.86 -17.89 5.35
C MET A 86 9.89 -18.63 6.68
N GLY A 87 10.04 -17.91 7.81
CA GLY A 87 10.32 -18.50 9.10
C GLY A 87 9.12 -18.65 10.04
N VAL A 88 8.03 -17.88 9.84
CA VAL A 88 6.89 -17.85 10.74
C VAL A 88 5.62 -18.42 10.10
N PRO A 89 5.17 -19.63 10.49
CA PRO A 89 4.01 -20.30 9.87
C PRO A 89 2.74 -19.47 9.87
N LEU A 90 2.51 -18.64 10.88
CA LEU A 90 1.35 -17.75 10.98
C LEU A 90 1.38 -16.68 9.88
N ALA A 91 2.54 -16.03 9.67
CA ALA A 91 2.71 -15.05 8.62
C ALA A 91 2.60 -15.68 7.23
N THR A 92 3.26 -16.84 7.03
CA THR A 92 3.16 -17.62 5.79
C THR A 92 1.70 -18.00 5.49
N GLY A 93 0.95 -18.45 6.50
CA GLY A 93 -0.46 -18.82 6.38
C GLY A 93 -1.32 -17.63 5.98
N ALA A 94 -1.14 -16.48 6.60
CA ALA A 94 -1.87 -15.27 6.29
C ALA A 94 -1.64 -14.83 4.83
N VAL A 95 -0.38 -14.73 4.40
CA VAL A 95 0.00 -14.33 3.04
C VAL A 95 -0.53 -15.32 1.99
N LYS A 96 -0.43 -16.63 2.24
CA LYS A 96 -0.99 -17.67 1.35
C LYS A 96 -2.50 -17.58 1.24
N THR A 97 -3.19 -17.31 2.34
CA THR A 97 -4.64 -17.13 2.35
C THR A 97 -5.04 -15.89 1.54
N MET A 98 -4.34 -14.78 1.71
CA MET A 98 -4.58 -13.56 0.92
C MET A 98 -4.37 -13.82 -0.57
N ARG A 99 -3.26 -14.47 -0.96
CA ARG A 99 -2.97 -14.84 -2.35
C ARG A 99 -4.08 -15.71 -2.92
N THR A 100 -4.53 -16.72 -2.19
CA THR A 100 -5.59 -17.63 -2.63
C THR A 100 -6.93 -16.93 -2.81
N ASN A 101 -7.27 -16.01 -1.91
CA ASN A 101 -8.55 -15.29 -1.96
C ASN A 101 -8.58 -14.16 -2.99
N VAL A 102 -7.44 -13.51 -3.25
CA VAL A 102 -7.37 -12.37 -4.17
C VAL A 102 -7.09 -12.84 -5.60
N VAL A 103 -6.08 -13.66 -5.80
CA VAL A 103 -5.67 -14.12 -7.14
C VAL A 103 -6.26 -15.49 -7.48
N GLY A 104 -6.30 -16.40 -6.51
CA GLY A 104 -6.80 -17.75 -6.69
C GLY A 104 -6.11 -18.50 -7.84
N ARG A 105 -6.87 -18.89 -8.84
CA ARG A 105 -6.35 -19.54 -10.06
C ARG A 105 -5.86 -18.55 -11.13
N GLY A 106 -5.77 -17.28 -10.80
CA GLY A 106 -5.44 -16.21 -11.72
C GLY A 106 -6.68 -15.49 -12.27
N LEU A 107 -6.50 -14.19 -12.52
CA LEU A 107 -7.53 -13.33 -13.11
C LEU A 107 -7.59 -13.60 -14.61
N ARG A 108 -8.79 -13.92 -15.11
CA ARG A 108 -9.01 -14.24 -16.51
C ARG A 108 -9.54 -13.05 -17.28
N LEU A 109 -9.11 -12.92 -18.53
CA LEU A 109 -9.64 -11.90 -19.44
C LEU A 109 -11.07 -12.24 -19.82
N LYS A 110 -11.97 -11.27 -19.66
CA LYS A 110 -13.31 -11.29 -20.22
C LYS A 110 -13.46 -10.02 -21.07
N PRO A 111 -13.26 -10.09 -22.38
CA PRO A 111 -13.37 -8.95 -23.24
C PRO A 111 -14.83 -8.46 -23.29
N THR A 112 -15.01 -7.15 -23.22
CA THR A 112 -16.28 -6.47 -23.39
C THR A 112 -16.03 -5.29 -24.31
N LEU A 113 -16.47 -5.41 -25.56
CA LEU A 113 -16.23 -4.38 -26.56
C LEU A 113 -17.34 -3.31 -26.52
N ASP A 114 -16.94 -2.06 -26.55
CA ASP A 114 -17.87 -0.95 -26.74
C ASP A 114 -18.33 -0.91 -28.20
N ARG A 115 -19.52 -1.47 -28.43
CA ARG A 115 -20.10 -1.62 -29.76
C ARG A 115 -20.45 -0.30 -30.41
N GLU A 116 -20.86 0.69 -29.62
CA GLU A 116 -21.28 2.01 -30.11
C GLU A 116 -20.08 2.78 -30.64
N VAL A 117 -18.99 2.81 -29.86
CA VAL A 117 -17.72 3.46 -30.25
C VAL A 117 -17.10 2.79 -31.46
N LEU A 118 -17.14 1.46 -31.52
CA LEU A 118 -16.53 0.68 -32.61
C LEU A 118 -17.42 0.52 -33.82
N GLY A 119 -18.69 0.93 -33.77
CA GLY A 119 -19.64 0.75 -34.85
C GLY A 119 -19.90 -0.71 -35.23
N LEU A 120 -19.85 -1.62 -34.24
CA LEU A 120 -19.97 -3.06 -34.47
C LEU A 120 -21.40 -3.56 -34.27
N GLU A 121 -21.84 -4.41 -35.20
CA GLU A 121 -23.04 -5.23 -35.02
C GLU A 121 -22.86 -6.22 -33.86
N PRO A 122 -23.92 -6.52 -33.08
CA PRO A 122 -23.84 -7.39 -31.91
C PRO A 122 -23.15 -8.73 -32.16
N GLU A 123 -23.49 -9.41 -33.28
CA GLU A 123 -22.94 -10.71 -33.64
C GLU A 123 -21.45 -10.65 -33.96
N LYS A 124 -21.01 -9.58 -34.62
CA LYS A 124 -19.60 -9.34 -34.92
C LYS A 124 -18.80 -9.05 -33.67
N ALA A 125 -19.34 -8.25 -32.74
CA ALA A 125 -18.71 -7.98 -31.45
C ALA A 125 -18.51 -9.26 -30.65
N HIS A 126 -19.54 -10.09 -30.50
CA HIS A 126 -19.43 -11.37 -29.80
C HIS A 126 -18.44 -12.34 -30.46
N THR A 127 -18.36 -12.31 -31.80
CA THR A 127 -17.38 -13.14 -32.50
C THR A 127 -15.96 -12.69 -32.22
N LEU A 128 -15.74 -11.39 -32.22
CA LEU A 128 -14.45 -10.78 -31.91
C LEU A 128 -14.05 -10.99 -30.45
N GLU A 129 -14.98 -10.81 -29.51
CA GLU A 129 -14.76 -11.09 -28.09
C GLU A 129 -14.29 -12.53 -27.85
N ARG A 130 -14.97 -13.52 -28.46
CA ARG A 130 -14.56 -14.93 -28.37
C ARG A 130 -13.21 -15.19 -29.03
N GLN A 131 -12.90 -14.47 -30.11
CA GLN A 131 -11.59 -14.61 -30.75
C GLN A 131 -10.48 -14.04 -29.85
N ILE A 132 -10.69 -12.88 -29.26
CA ILE A 132 -9.75 -12.26 -28.29
C ILE A 132 -9.53 -13.17 -27.09
N GLU A 133 -10.61 -13.71 -26.51
CA GLU A 133 -10.53 -14.62 -25.38
C GLU A 133 -9.75 -15.89 -25.70
N ARG A 134 -9.97 -16.47 -26.89
CA ARG A 134 -9.24 -17.66 -27.37
C ARG A 134 -7.75 -17.37 -27.56
N GLU A 135 -7.41 -16.29 -28.26
CA GLU A 135 -6.00 -15.91 -28.52
C GLU A 135 -5.27 -15.57 -27.22
N TRP A 136 -5.95 -14.86 -26.31
CA TRP A 136 -5.42 -14.60 -24.96
C TRP A 136 -5.16 -15.91 -24.21
N GLY A 137 -6.11 -16.86 -24.23
CA GLY A 137 -5.95 -18.16 -23.58
C GLY A 137 -4.75 -18.92 -24.10
N LEU A 138 -4.55 -18.97 -25.43
CA LEU A 138 -3.39 -19.63 -26.04
C LEU A 138 -2.06 -19.03 -25.57
N TRP A 139 -2.00 -17.71 -25.37
CA TRP A 139 -0.81 -17.05 -24.85
C TRP A 139 -0.67 -17.23 -23.34
N ALA A 140 -1.73 -17.01 -22.57
CA ALA A 140 -1.71 -16.96 -21.11
C ALA A 140 -1.55 -18.32 -20.43
N ASP A 141 -2.11 -19.39 -21.03
CA ASP A 141 -1.99 -20.75 -20.50
C ASP A 141 -0.61 -21.38 -20.80
N SER A 142 0.16 -20.80 -21.72
CA SER A 142 1.48 -21.28 -22.09
C SER A 142 2.57 -20.67 -21.23
N PRO A 143 3.56 -21.44 -20.73
CA PRO A 143 4.75 -20.90 -20.07
C PRO A 143 5.63 -20.06 -21.01
N ASP A 144 5.37 -20.07 -22.31
CA ASP A 144 6.07 -19.21 -23.26
C ASP A 144 5.74 -17.73 -23.10
N CYS A 145 4.67 -17.37 -22.39
CA CYS A 145 4.39 -15.99 -22.01
C CYS A 145 5.41 -15.45 -21.01
N ASP A 146 6.03 -16.31 -20.20
CA ASP A 146 7.11 -15.95 -19.30
C ASP A 146 8.46 -15.85 -20.05
N MET A 147 9.24 -14.82 -19.70
CA MET A 147 10.59 -14.65 -20.24
C MET A 147 11.52 -15.80 -19.85
N ALA A 148 11.36 -16.37 -18.66
CA ALA A 148 12.11 -17.51 -18.14
C ALA A 148 11.55 -18.86 -18.60
N ARG A 149 10.33 -18.91 -19.12
CA ARG A 149 9.60 -20.14 -19.51
C ARG A 149 9.36 -21.10 -18.34
N ILE A 150 9.09 -20.58 -17.19
CA ILE A 150 8.84 -21.35 -15.97
C ILE A 150 7.35 -21.40 -15.69
N ASP A 151 6.72 -20.23 -15.62
CA ASP A 151 5.35 -20.04 -15.17
C ASP A 151 4.43 -19.62 -16.31
N ASN A 152 3.17 -19.99 -16.24
CA ASN A 152 2.14 -19.40 -17.09
C ASN A 152 1.70 -18.04 -16.55
N PHE A 153 0.88 -17.31 -17.30
CA PHE A 153 0.48 -15.95 -16.91
C PHE A 153 -0.27 -15.89 -15.58
N TYR A 154 -1.03 -16.92 -15.23
CA TYR A 154 -1.79 -16.96 -13.97
C TYR A 154 -0.90 -17.24 -12.76
N GLU A 155 0.13 -18.04 -12.95
CA GLU A 155 1.17 -18.27 -11.94
C GLU A 155 2.02 -17.02 -11.73
N LEU A 156 2.35 -16.31 -12.82
CA LEU A 156 3.01 -14.99 -12.74
C LEU A 156 2.18 -13.97 -11.96
N GLN A 157 0.85 -13.96 -12.10
CA GLN A 157 -0.02 -13.10 -11.28
C GLN A 157 0.07 -13.43 -9.78
N GLN A 158 0.12 -14.73 -9.44
CA GLN A 158 0.29 -15.16 -8.05
C GLN A 158 1.66 -14.74 -7.50
N LEU A 159 2.70 -14.85 -8.31
CA LEU A 159 4.06 -14.43 -7.94
C LEU A 159 4.14 -12.90 -7.80
N ALA A 160 3.53 -12.16 -8.72
CA ALA A 160 3.44 -10.71 -8.65
C ALA A 160 2.74 -10.23 -7.37
N PHE A 161 1.60 -10.85 -7.03
CA PHE A 161 0.88 -10.52 -5.80
C PHE A 161 1.68 -10.86 -4.54
N LEU A 162 2.42 -11.97 -4.55
CA LEU A 162 3.30 -12.34 -3.45
C LEU A 162 4.44 -11.32 -3.29
N SER A 163 5.08 -10.91 -4.38
CA SER A 163 6.11 -9.88 -4.38
C SER A 163 5.59 -8.58 -3.79
N TRP A 164 4.41 -8.13 -4.25
CA TRP A 164 3.77 -6.93 -3.72
C TRP A 164 3.49 -7.01 -2.21
N LEU A 165 2.97 -8.14 -1.71
CA LEU A 165 2.70 -8.32 -0.27
C LEU A 165 3.96 -8.35 0.59
N THR A 166 5.04 -8.98 0.11
CA THR A 166 6.25 -9.22 0.91
C THR A 166 7.30 -8.12 0.75
N SER A 167 7.32 -7.45 -0.40
CA SER A 167 8.34 -6.46 -0.73
C SER A 167 7.80 -5.04 -0.92
N GLY A 168 6.46 -4.86 -0.91
CA GLY A 168 5.81 -3.57 -1.13
C GLY A 168 5.67 -3.20 -2.60
N ASP A 169 6.52 -3.74 -3.47
CA ASP A 169 6.55 -3.47 -4.90
C ASP A 169 6.45 -4.75 -5.74
N CYS A 170 5.91 -4.61 -6.94
CA CYS A 170 5.93 -5.62 -7.98
C CYS A 170 6.26 -4.97 -9.32
N LEU A 171 7.33 -5.41 -9.93
CA LEU A 171 7.84 -4.86 -11.18
C LEU A 171 7.75 -5.91 -12.28
N ALA A 172 7.18 -5.53 -13.42
CA ALA A 172 7.06 -6.38 -14.58
C ALA A 172 7.60 -5.67 -15.83
N LEU A 173 8.48 -6.31 -16.54
CA LEU A 173 8.92 -5.89 -17.87
C LEU A 173 8.11 -6.66 -18.91
N LEU A 174 7.83 -6.01 -20.03
CA LEU A 174 7.07 -6.57 -21.15
C LEU A 174 7.93 -6.63 -22.42
N PRO A 175 9.02 -7.44 -22.44
CA PRO A 175 9.88 -7.51 -23.59
C PRO A 175 9.20 -8.24 -24.75
N THR A 176 9.52 -7.82 -25.98
CA THR A 176 9.18 -8.53 -27.20
C THR A 176 10.32 -9.44 -27.58
N LYS A 177 10.09 -10.75 -27.60
CA LYS A 177 11.09 -11.75 -27.95
C LYS A 177 10.48 -12.86 -28.81
N ALA A 178 10.87 -12.92 -30.06
CA ALA A 178 10.50 -13.98 -30.97
C ALA A 178 11.06 -15.33 -30.50
N ARG A 179 10.24 -16.38 -30.60
CA ARG A 179 10.63 -17.79 -30.33
C ARG A 179 10.16 -18.68 -31.46
N LYS A 180 10.98 -19.65 -31.78
CA LYS A 180 10.64 -20.65 -32.83
C LYS A 180 9.36 -21.39 -32.46
N ASN A 181 8.44 -21.48 -33.39
CA ASN A 181 7.13 -22.15 -33.24
C ASN A 181 6.18 -21.49 -32.23
N GLN A 182 6.37 -20.21 -31.93
CA GLN A 182 5.46 -19.45 -31.10
C GLN A 182 4.89 -18.28 -31.89
N PRO A 183 3.54 -18.12 -31.91
CA PRO A 183 2.91 -17.06 -32.70
C PRO A 183 2.95 -15.69 -31.98
N TYR A 184 3.19 -15.68 -30.68
CA TYR A 184 3.22 -14.46 -29.89
C TYR A 184 4.63 -14.12 -29.42
N ASP A 185 5.02 -12.85 -29.55
CA ASP A 185 6.36 -12.38 -29.19
C ASP A 185 6.37 -11.65 -27.83
N LEU A 186 5.21 -11.24 -27.31
CA LEU A 186 5.10 -10.61 -26.01
C LEU A 186 5.49 -11.58 -24.91
N ARG A 187 6.38 -11.14 -24.01
CA ARG A 187 6.79 -11.86 -22.81
C ARG A 187 6.55 -11.01 -21.57
N VAL A 188 6.37 -11.67 -20.46
CA VAL A 188 6.35 -11.04 -19.13
C VAL A 188 7.60 -11.47 -18.40
N GLN A 189 8.27 -10.53 -17.78
CA GLN A 189 9.40 -10.80 -16.89
C GLN A 189 9.17 -10.07 -15.58
N LEU A 190 8.91 -10.82 -14.52
CA LEU A 190 8.88 -10.25 -13.18
C LEU A 190 10.30 -9.98 -12.72
N VAL A 191 10.48 -8.83 -12.09
CA VAL A 191 11.76 -8.35 -11.56
C VAL A 191 11.61 -8.15 -10.06
N GLU A 192 12.59 -8.63 -9.32
CA GLU A 192 12.63 -8.43 -7.87
C GLU A 192 12.68 -6.94 -7.53
N ALA A 193 11.90 -6.55 -6.51
CA ALA A 193 11.80 -5.15 -6.10
C ALA A 193 13.15 -4.55 -5.67
N ASP A 194 14.06 -5.34 -5.11
CA ASP A 194 15.39 -4.90 -4.69
C ASP A 194 16.31 -4.52 -5.86
N ARG A 195 15.98 -4.95 -7.06
CA ARG A 195 16.74 -4.57 -8.26
C ARG A 195 16.39 -3.17 -8.75
N LEU A 196 15.27 -2.59 -8.30
CA LEU A 196 14.98 -1.18 -8.52
C LEU A 196 15.84 -0.36 -7.58
N SER A 197 16.91 0.22 -8.10
CA SER A 197 17.90 0.94 -7.30
C SER A 197 18.52 2.07 -8.09
N SER A 198 18.90 3.13 -7.37
CA SER A 198 19.57 4.27 -7.99
C SER A 198 20.94 3.88 -8.55
N PRO A 199 21.34 4.41 -9.73
CA PRO A 199 22.65 4.14 -10.31
C PRO A 199 23.79 4.45 -9.33
N GLY A 200 24.69 3.49 -9.13
CA GLY A 200 25.79 3.62 -8.17
C GLY A 200 25.38 3.45 -6.71
N GLY A 201 24.12 3.08 -6.44
CA GLY A 201 23.60 2.85 -5.07
C GLY A 201 23.30 4.12 -4.29
N TYR A 202 23.35 5.28 -4.91
CA TYR A 202 23.07 6.57 -4.26
C TYR A 202 22.04 7.37 -5.03
N ASP A 203 21.12 7.98 -4.32
CA ASP A 203 20.20 8.96 -4.89
C ASP A 203 20.97 10.18 -5.38
N THR A 204 20.53 10.76 -6.48
CA THR A 204 21.20 11.95 -7.02
C THR A 204 20.93 13.16 -6.15
N LEU A 205 21.96 14.03 -6.00
CA LEU A 205 21.87 15.28 -5.22
C LEU A 205 20.72 16.20 -5.67
N ASN A 206 20.28 16.10 -6.93
CA ASN A 206 19.18 16.89 -7.47
C ASN A 206 17.80 16.27 -7.25
N ASN A 207 17.69 15.22 -6.44
CA ASN A 207 16.45 14.48 -6.15
C ASN A 207 15.68 13.99 -7.41
N LYS A 208 16.34 13.91 -8.56
CA LYS A 208 15.73 13.44 -9.81
C LYS A 208 15.64 11.91 -9.86
N ILE A 209 16.53 11.21 -9.16
CA ILE A 209 16.51 9.75 -9.06
C ILE A 209 16.46 9.38 -7.58
N ILE A 210 15.37 8.76 -7.16
CA ILE A 210 15.16 8.32 -5.78
C ILE A 210 14.68 6.86 -5.82
N GLY A 211 15.39 5.97 -5.13
CA GLY A 211 15.06 4.55 -5.08
C GLY A 211 14.95 3.90 -6.47
N GLY A 212 15.74 4.36 -7.44
CA GLY A 212 15.72 3.87 -8.80
C GLY A 212 14.62 4.45 -9.71
N VAL A 213 13.81 5.36 -9.21
CA VAL A 213 12.78 6.06 -10.00
C VAL A 213 13.30 7.43 -10.38
N GLU A 214 13.39 7.70 -11.68
CA GLU A 214 13.78 8.99 -12.23
C GLU A 214 12.55 9.81 -12.61
N THR A 215 12.51 11.06 -12.13
CA THR A 215 11.41 11.98 -12.38
C THR A 215 11.95 13.26 -13.06
N ASP A 216 11.08 13.93 -13.81
CA ASP A 216 11.34 15.26 -14.35
C ASP A 216 11.11 16.38 -13.31
N GLU A 217 11.11 17.64 -13.77
CA GLU A 217 10.92 18.83 -12.91
C GLU A 217 9.49 18.95 -12.37
N ASP A 218 8.52 18.36 -13.06
CA ASP A 218 7.10 18.36 -12.71
C ASP A 218 6.72 17.14 -11.85
N GLY A 219 7.67 16.20 -11.62
CA GLY A 219 7.47 14.98 -10.86
C GLY A 219 6.93 13.80 -11.68
N GLU A 220 6.88 13.92 -13.01
CA GLU A 220 6.51 12.82 -13.91
C GLU A 220 7.64 11.80 -13.99
N VAL A 221 7.28 10.50 -13.92
CA VAL A 221 8.26 9.42 -14.01
C VAL A 221 8.74 9.25 -15.44
N ILE A 222 10.05 9.43 -15.67
CA ILE A 222 10.68 9.29 -16.97
C ILE A 222 11.38 7.94 -17.16
N ALA A 223 11.95 7.37 -16.10
CA ALA A 223 12.67 6.11 -16.19
C ALA A 223 12.68 5.33 -14.87
N TYR A 224 12.87 4.03 -15.00
CA TYR A 224 13.17 3.13 -13.89
C TYR A 224 14.54 2.51 -14.08
N HIS A 225 15.38 2.57 -13.06
CA HIS A 225 16.74 2.05 -13.06
C HIS A 225 16.81 0.71 -12.35
N PHE A 226 17.33 -0.28 -13.06
CA PHE A 226 17.48 -1.64 -12.50
C PHE A 226 18.95 -2.00 -12.39
N SER A 227 19.35 -2.52 -11.22
CA SER A 227 20.68 -3.12 -11.06
C SER A 227 20.80 -4.37 -11.93
N LYS A 228 21.94 -4.50 -12.61
CA LYS A 228 22.37 -5.80 -13.16
C LYS A 228 23.05 -6.57 -12.02
N HIS A 229 22.77 -7.87 -11.96
CA HIS A 229 23.50 -8.74 -11.02
C HIS A 229 24.99 -8.68 -11.29
#